data_2d1d808086d01b2e6b0500209c542b06
#
_entry.id   2d1d808086d01b2e6b0500209c542b06
#
_cell.length_a   1.000
_cell.length_b   1.000
_cell.length_c   1.000
_cell.angle_alpha   90.00
_cell.angle_beta   90.00
_cell.angle_gamma   90.00
#
_symmetry.space_group_name_H-M   'P 1'
#
loop_
_entity.id
_entity.type
_entity.pdbx_description
1 polymer ?
#
loop_
_entity_poly.entity_id
_entity_poly.type
_entity_poly.pdbx_seq_one_letter_code
_entity_poly.pdbx_strand_id
1 'polypeptide(L)' 'MIETKYVVIKTNNGSYSNVENNQTFDDYHIAMEYRDKKREIEKIEKSGYYFNVASFNLIKKGK' A
#
# COMPACT_ATOMS: atom_id res chain seq x y z
N MET A 1 -11.56 -18.29 9.20
CA MET A 1 -10.65 -18.19 8.04
C MET A 1 -9.97 -16.85 8.02
N ILE A 2 -8.69 -16.85 7.69
CA ILE A 2 -7.89 -15.64 7.65
C ILE A 2 -7.47 -15.35 6.22
N GLU A 3 -7.72 -14.12 5.79
CA GLU A 3 -7.25 -13.66 4.48
C GLU A 3 -6.20 -12.59 4.68
N THR A 4 -5.11 -12.70 3.95
CA THR A 4 -4.09 -11.67 3.98
C THR A 4 -4.31 -10.72 2.81
N LYS A 5 -4.35 -9.44 3.11
CA LYS A 5 -4.48 -8.39 2.12
C LYS A 5 -3.29 -7.47 2.20
N TYR A 6 -3.02 -6.79 1.11
CA TYR A 6 -1.89 -5.88 1.02
C TYR A 6 -2.37 -4.50 0.63
N VAL A 7 -1.69 -3.48 1.14
CA VAL A 7 -2.00 -2.10 0.79
C VAL A 7 -0.71 -1.37 0.52
N VAL A 8 -0.81 -0.30 -0.25
CA VAL A 8 0.32 0.60 -0.44
C VAL A 8 0.07 1.82 0.43
N ILE A 9 1.01 2.11 1.32
CA ILE A 9 0.89 3.20 2.25
C ILE A 9 1.71 4.37 1.76
N LYS A 10 1.07 5.52 1.69
CA LYS A 10 1.68 6.77 1.30
C LYS A 10 1.98 7.56 2.56
N THR A 11 3.25 7.90 2.75
CA THR A 11 3.68 8.63 3.93
C THR A 11 4.34 9.94 3.51
N ASN A 12 3.97 11.01 4.18
CA ASN A 12 4.54 12.31 3.92
C ASN A 12 5.52 12.66 5.03
N ASN A 13 6.78 12.40 4.77
CA ASN A 13 7.88 12.80 5.65
C ASN A 13 7.65 12.38 7.11
N GLY A 14 6.99 11.25 7.30
CA GLY A 14 6.79 10.70 8.62
C GLY A 14 5.66 11.30 9.44
N SER A 15 5.02 12.34 8.96
CA SER A 15 3.99 13.00 9.75
C SER A 15 2.57 12.65 9.33
N TYR A 16 2.40 11.99 8.21
CA TYR A 16 1.07 11.66 7.72
C TYR A 16 1.14 10.39 6.90
N SER A 17 0.25 9.47 7.14
CA SER A 17 0.20 8.25 6.34
C SER A 17 -1.24 7.90 6.03
N ASN A 18 -1.41 7.23 4.92
CA ASN A 18 -2.71 6.99 4.37
C ASN A 18 -2.59 5.83 3.37
N VAL A 19 -3.65 5.06 3.24
CA VAL A 19 -3.68 3.99 2.24
C VAL A 19 -3.94 4.62 0.88
N GLU A 20 -3.06 4.33 -0.07
CA GLU A 20 -3.17 4.92 -1.40
C GLU A 20 -4.41 4.41 -2.10
N ASN A 21 -5.27 5.32 -2.53
CA ASN A 21 -6.51 5.03 -3.25
C ASN A 21 -7.50 4.16 -2.47
N ASN A 22 -7.32 3.96 -1.18
CA ASN A 22 -8.16 3.07 -0.39
C ASN A 22 -8.28 1.69 -1.03
N GLN A 23 -7.22 1.24 -1.68
CA GLN A 23 -7.24 0.02 -2.46
C GLN A 23 -6.50 -1.09 -1.75
N THR A 24 -7.06 -2.29 -1.78
CA THR A 24 -6.39 -3.47 -1.25
C THR A 24 -6.04 -4.40 -2.40
N PHE A 25 -5.02 -5.21 -2.17
CA PHE A 25 -4.54 -6.18 -3.14
C PHE A 25 -4.52 -7.55 -2.50
N ASP A 26 -4.87 -8.56 -3.28
CA ASP A 26 -4.81 -9.93 -2.82
C ASP A 26 -3.42 -10.53 -2.99
N ASP A 27 -2.62 -9.96 -3.86
CA ASP A 27 -1.33 -10.50 -4.26
C ASP A 27 -0.23 -9.52 -3.89
N TYR A 28 0.76 -10.01 -3.15
CA TYR A 28 1.88 -9.19 -2.72
C TYR A 28 2.63 -8.61 -3.91
N HIS A 29 2.83 -9.41 -4.96
CA HIS A 29 3.59 -8.95 -6.12
C HIS A 29 2.88 -7.81 -6.85
N ILE A 30 1.55 -7.87 -6.90
CA ILE A 30 0.79 -6.82 -7.54
C ILE A 30 0.88 -5.54 -6.71
N ALA A 31 0.81 -5.67 -5.40
CA ALA A 31 0.97 -4.50 -4.52
C ALA A 31 2.35 -3.89 -4.69
N MET A 32 3.39 -4.71 -4.81
CA MET A 32 4.74 -4.20 -5.00
C MET A 32 4.90 -3.50 -6.34
N GLU A 33 4.27 -4.02 -7.39
CA GLU A 33 4.32 -3.37 -8.69
C GLU A 33 3.65 -2.00 -8.64
N TYR A 34 2.53 -1.92 -7.95
CA TYR A 34 1.84 -0.64 -7.78
C TYR A 34 2.72 0.34 -7.03
N ARG A 35 3.35 -0.11 -5.93
CA ARG A 35 4.26 0.72 -5.17
C ARG A 35 5.40 1.23 -6.05
N ASP A 36 5.98 0.34 -6.86
CA ASP A 36 7.11 0.72 -7.68
C ASP A 36 6.74 1.76 -8.72
N LYS A 37 5.54 1.65 -9.29
CA LYS A 37 5.06 2.66 -10.21
C LYS A 37 4.90 4.01 -9.53
N LYS A 38 4.38 4.00 -8.31
CA LYS A 38 4.23 5.25 -7.57
C LYS A 38 5.58 5.86 -7.22
N ARG A 39 6.56 5.01 -6.90
CA ARG A 39 7.90 5.50 -6.62
C ARG A 39 8.55 6.12 -7.83
N GLU A 40 8.29 5.57 -9.02
CA GLU A 40 8.81 6.16 -10.25
C GLU A 40 8.21 7.53 -10.51
N ILE A 41 6.91 7.66 -10.31
CA ILE A 41 6.26 8.96 -10.46
C ILE A 41 6.83 9.95 -9.47
N GLU A 42 7.08 9.51 -8.24
CA GLU A 42 7.60 10.38 -7.19
C GLU A 42 9.00 10.89 -7.53
N LYS A 43 9.81 10.08 -8.18
CA LYS A 43 11.14 10.52 -8.61
C LYS A 43 11.05 11.72 -9.54
N ILE A 44 10.00 11.77 -10.33
CA ILE A 44 9.80 12.86 -11.28
C ILE A 44 9.16 14.06 -10.58
N GLU A 45 8.13 13.82 -9.79
CA GLU A 45 7.36 14.89 -9.16
C GLU A 45 8.03 15.48 -7.93
N LYS A 46 8.78 14.65 -7.22
CA LYS A 46 9.53 15.09 -6.02
C LYS A 46 8.66 15.79 -5.01
N SER A 47 7.49 15.21 -4.75
CA SER A 47 6.55 15.81 -3.81
C SER A 47 6.80 15.42 -2.35
N GLY A 48 7.78 14.56 -2.11
CA GLY A 48 8.15 14.24 -0.73
C GLY A 48 7.42 13.08 -0.11
N TYR A 49 6.73 12.29 -0.90
CA TYR A 49 6.00 11.14 -0.38
C TYR A 49 6.82 9.87 -0.51
N TYR A 50 6.57 8.95 0.43
CA TYR A 50 7.16 7.63 0.40
C TYR A 50 6.06 6.61 0.28
N PHE A 51 6.33 5.55 -0.46
CA PHE A 51 5.36 4.48 -0.68
C PHE A 51 5.94 3.15 -0.23
N ASN A 52 5.19 2.44 0.59
CA ASN A 52 5.59 1.14 1.10
C ASN A 52 4.42 0.19 1.08
N VAL A 53 4.71 -1.11 0.98
CA VAL A 53 3.69 -2.14 1.03
C VAL A 53 3.55 -2.59 2.48
N ALA A 54 2.32 -2.69 2.94
CA ALA A 54 2.02 -3.26 4.24
C ALA A 54 1.01 -4.37 4.05
N SER A 55 0.97 -5.29 4.99
CA SER A 55 -0.01 -6.37 4.94
C SER A 55 -0.84 -6.36 6.20
N PHE A 56 -2.03 -6.90 6.10
CA PHE A 56 -2.88 -7.08 7.26
C PHE A 56 -3.72 -8.32 7.05
N ASN A 57 -4.17 -8.89 8.16
CA ASN A 57 -4.98 -10.10 8.12
C ASN A 57 -6.42 -9.75 8.40
N LEU A 58 -7.27 -10.24 7.55
CA LEU A 58 -8.70 -10.05 7.67
C LEU A 58 -9.28 -11.35 8.17
N ILE A 59 -9.88 -11.32 9.37
CA ILE A 59 -10.47 -12.51 9.94
C ILE A 59 -11.94 -12.54 9.56
N LYS A 60 -12.29 -13.54 8.77
CA LYS A 60 -13.67 -13.71 8.37
C LYS A 60 -14.34 -14.62 9.36
N LYS A 61 -15.42 -14.17 9.94
CA LYS A 61 -16.20 -14.99 10.82
C LYS A 61 -17.01 -15.97 10.01
N GLY A 62 -16.84 -17.23 10.31
CA GLY A 62 -17.66 -18.25 9.71
C GLY A 62 -19.08 -18.05 10.20
N LYS A 63 -19.98 -18.53 9.46
CA LYS A 63 -21.38 -18.35 9.85
C LYS A 63 -21.88 -19.52 10.57
#